data_2db1eda287a8a8ecfe8a7106cfa1e236
#
_entry.id   2db1eda287a8a8ecfe8a7106cfa1e236
#
_cell.length_a   1.000
_cell.length_b   1.000
_cell.length_c   1.000
_cell.angle_alpha   90.00
_cell.angle_beta   90.00
_cell.angle_gamma   90.00
#
_symmetry.space_group_name_H-M   'P 1'
#
loop_
_entity.id
_entity.type
_entity.pdbx_description
1 polymer ?
#
loop_
_entity_poly.entity_id
_entity_poly.type
_entity_poly.pdbx_seq_one_letter_code
_entity_poly.pdbx_strand_id
1 'polypeptide(L)'
;VNAIRSVKDESLLKRSTIYVSLEPCSHYGKTPPCADLIIEKQIPRIVIGCQDPFSEVAGRGIQKLRDAGREVTVGVLEEECKSLIRRFITFNTLHRPFITLKWAESADHFIDIERTDGKPVVLSSPLTSMLVHKKRAEADAIMVGRRTALLDNPSLTVRNWYGHNPIRVVLDRTLS
;
A
#
# COMPACT_ATOMS: atom_id res chain seq x y z
N VAL A 1 -6.00 9.16 -13.29
CA VAL A 1 -5.92 9.00 -14.76
C VAL A 1 -6.91 7.94 -15.22
N ASN A 2 -6.83 6.68 -14.76
CA ASN A 2 -7.66 5.58 -15.25
C ASN A 2 -9.17 5.84 -15.09
N ALA A 3 -9.62 6.39 -13.96
CA ALA A 3 -11.01 6.74 -13.72
C ALA A 3 -11.54 7.77 -14.74
N ILE A 4 -10.74 8.77 -15.10
CA ILE A 4 -11.11 9.76 -16.12
C ILE A 4 -11.18 9.10 -17.50
N ARG A 5 -10.20 8.29 -17.86
CA ARG A 5 -10.14 7.59 -19.16
C ARG A 5 -11.22 6.51 -19.33
N SER A 6 -11.79 5.99 -18.26
CA SER A 6 -12.87 5.00 -18.32
C SER A 6 -14.24 5.61 -18.64
N VAL A 7 -14.38 6.93 -18.58
CA VAL A 7 -15.64 7.63 -18.90
C VAL A 7 -15.80 7.67 -20.43
N LYS A 8 -16.82 6.98 -20.93
CA LYS A 8 -17.09 6.88 -22.37
C LYS A 8 -17.57 8.20 -22.99
N ASP A 9 -18.45 8.89 -22.27
CA ASP A 9 -18.96 10.21 -22.67
C ASP A 9 -18.21 11.30 -21.89
N GLU A 10 -17.18 11.86 -22.51
CA GLU A 10 -16.37 12.91 -21.87
C GLU A 10 -17.14 14.19 -21.53
N SER A 11 -18.31 14.42 -22.14
CA SER A 11 -19.13 15.59 -21.81
C SER A 11 -19.62 15.57 -20.36
N LEU A 12 -19.77 14.35 -19.79
CA LEU A 12 -20.16 14.16 -18.39
C LEU A 12 -19.12 14.67 -17.40
N LEU A 13 -17.84 14.70 -17.78
CA LEU A 13 -16.75 15.17 -16.91
C LEU A 13 -16.95 16.61 -16.46
N LYS A 14 -17.49 17.48 -17.33
CA LYS A 14 -17.75 18.91 -17.05
C LYS A 14 -18.82 19.16 -15.98
N ARG A 15 -19.57 18.14 -15.57
CA ARG A 15 -20.59 18.21 -14.50
C ARG A 15 -20.41 17.15 -13.43
N SER A 16 -19.24 16.49 -13.43
CA SER A 16 -18.92 15.42 -12.47
C SER A 16 -18.21 15.92 -11.22
N THR A 17 -18.10 15.06 -10.23
CA THR A 17 -17.22 15.21 -9.08
C THR A 17 -16.21 14.08 -9.10
N ILE A 18 -14.93 14.40 -8.93
CA ILE A 18 -13.88 13.40 -8.77
C ILE A 18 -13.53 13.26 -7.29
N TYR A 19 -13.47 12.01 -6.81
CA TYR A 19 -13.05 11.65 -5.46
C TYR A 19 -11.69 10.98 -5.53
N VAL A 20 -10.76 11.43 -4.72
CA VAL A 20 -9.39 10.89 -4.66
C VAL A 20 -8.94 10.73 -3.20
N SER A 21 -8.29 9.63 -2.88
CA SER A 21 -7.77 9.39 -1.53
C SER A 21 -6.56 10.25 -1.19
N LEU A 22 -5.77 10.65 -2.20
CA LEU A 22 -4.56 11.45 -2.06
C LEU A 22 -4.62 12.66 -2.98
N GLU A 23 -4.02 13.77 -2.56
CA GLU A 23 -3.86 14.97 -3.34
C GLU A 23 -3.34 14.68 -4.77
N PRO A 24 -3.99 15.21 -5.83
CA PRO A 24 -3.50 15.08 -7.20
C PRO A 24 -2.13 15.76 -7.37
N CYS A 25 -1.16 15.01 -7.88
CA CYS A 25 0.18 15.54 -8.11
C CYS A 25 0.17 16.75 -9.05
N SER A 26 1.08 17.71 -8.80
CA SER A 26 1.26 18.95 -9.56
C SER A 26 2.58 19.03 -10.32
N HIS A 27 3.48 18.07 -10.09
CA HIS A 27 4.81 18.02 -10.72
C HIS A 27 4.85 17.03 -11.89
N TYR A 28 5.73 17.30 -12.85
CA TYR A 28 6.03 16.38 -13.94
C TYR A 28 6.96 15.28 -13.46
N GLY A 29 6.50 14.03 -13.57
CA GLY A 29 7.28 12.82 -13.34
C GLY A 29 7.40 12.03 -14.63
N LYS A 30 7.18 10.71 -14.56
CA LYS A 30 7.09 9.84 -15.76
C LYS A 30 5.86 10.15 -16.63
N THR A 31 4.87 10.79 -16.08
CA THR A 31 3.61 11.19 -16.72
C THR A 31 3.27 12.63 -16.35
N PRO A 32 2.44 13.33 -17.17
CA PRO A 32 1.92 14.63 -16.81
C PRO A 32 1.16 14.61 -15.48
N PRO A 33 1.13 15.73 -14.74
CA PRO A 33 0.46 15.85 -13.45
C PRO A 33 -1.03 15.51 -13.51
N CYS A 34 -1.53 14.83 -12.47
CA CYS A 34 -2.97 14.51 -12.38
C CYS A 34 -3.83 15.77 -12.24
N ALA A 35 -3.33 16.81 -11.58
CA ALA A 35 -4.02 18.09 -11.46
C ALA A 35 -4.26 18.74 -12.85
N ASP A 36 -3.28 18.66 -13.76
CA ASP A 36 -3.41 19.21 -15.12
C ASP A 36 -4.47 18.47 -15.92
N LEU A 37 -4.52 17.14 -15.83
CA LEU A 37 -5.56 16.37 -16.50
C LEU A 37 -6.96 16.72 -15.97
N ILE A 38 -7.12 16.92 -14.67
CA ILE A 38 -8.40 17.35 -14.07
C ILE A 38 -8.83 18.71 -14.61
N ILE A 39 -7.89 19.65 -14.73
CA ILE A 39 -8.13 20.99 -15.27
C ILE A 39 -8.48 20.91 -16.76
N GLU A 40 -7.69 20.19 -17.56
CA GLU A 40 -7.91 19.97 -19.00
C GLU A 40 -9.30 19.41 -19.29
N LYS A 41 -9.70 18.38 -18.54
CA LYS A 41 -11.02 17.75 -18.67
C LYS A 41 -12.16 18.57 -18.04
N GLN A 42 -11.87 19.74 -17.50
CA GLN A 42 -12.83 20.70 -16.95
C GLN A 42 -13.72 20.10 -15.84
N ILE A 43 -13.20 19.18 -15.03
CA ILE A 43 -13.94 18.61 -13.92
C ILE A 43 -14.12 19.69 -12.85
N PRO A 44 -15.36 20.06 -12.48
CA PRO A 44 -15.61 21.23 -11.65
C PRO A 44 -15.36 21.00 -10.15
N ARG A 45 -15.61 19.80 -9.63
CA ARG A 45 -15.56 19.51 -8.21
C ARG A 45 -14.57 18.37 -7.90
N ILE A 46 -13.72 18.61 -6.95
CA ILE A 46 -12.68 17.67 -6.51
C ILE A 46 -12.79 17.46 -5.00
N VAL A 47 -12.95 16.21 -4.58
CA VAL A 47 -12.98 15.80 -3.17
C VAL A 47 -11.73 14.97 -2.88
N ILE A 48 -10.92 15.46 -1.96
CA ILE A 48 -9.60 14.90 -1.62
C ILE A 48 -9.65 14.37 -0.19
N GLY A 49 -9.25 13.11 0.00
CA GLY A 49 -9.16 12.47 1.30
C GLY A 49 -8.08 13.09 2.16
N CYS A 50 -6.83 13.04 1.72
CA CYS A 50 -5.72 13.66 2.45
C CYS A 50 -4.75 14.38 1.52
N GLN A 51 -4.04 15.35 2.07
CA GLN A 51 -2.95 16.07 1.43
C GLN A 51 -1.74 15.14 1.28
N ASP A 52 -0.93 15.36 0.24
CA ASP A 52 0.32 14.63 0.05
C ASP A 52 1.32 15.00 1.16
N PRO A 53 1.87 14.05 1.92
CA PRO A 53 2.83 14.33 2.98
C PRO A 53 4.21 14.74 2.46
N PHE A 54 4.49 14.56 1.16
CA PHE A 54 5.77 14.91 0.58
C PHE A 54 5.89 16.44 0.44
N SER A 55 6.83 17.03 1.16
CA SER A 55 6.95 18.49 1.35
C SER A 55 7.07 19.29 0.05
N GLU A 56 7.64 18.70 -1.00
CA GLU A 56 7.75 19.35 -2.32
C GLU A 56 6.43 19.41 -3.10
N VAL A 57 5.42 18.64 -2.68
CA VAL A 57 4.13 18.51 -3.36
C VAL A 57 2.99 19.04 -2.50
N ALA A 58 3.16 18.99 -1.19
CA ALA A 58 2.14 19.28 -0.19
C ALA A 58 1.37 20.59 -0.47
N GLY A 59 0.10 20.46 -0.82
CA GLY A 59 -0.80 21.57 -1.11
C GLY A 59 -0.67 22.21 -2.50
N ARG A 60 0.37 21.90 -3.28
CA ARG A 60 0.57 22.51 -4.61
C ARG A 60 -0.48 22.03 -5.62
N GLY A 61 -0.88 20.78 -5.57
CA GLY A 61 -1.95 20.24 -6.42
C GLY A 61 -3.30 20.85 -6.08
N ILE A 62 -3.59 20.94 -4.78
CA ILE A 62 -4.79 21.61 -4.26
C ILE A 62 -4.84 23.06 -4.69
N GLN A 63 -3.74 23.80 -4.51
CA GLN A 63 -3.67 25.21 -4.88
C GLN A 63 -3.86 25.39 -6.40
N LYS A 64 -3.17 24.58 -7.20
CA LYS A 64 -3.30 24.63 -8.67
C LYS A 64 -4.74 24.40 -9.15
N LEU A 65 -5.46 23.47 -8.53
CA LEU A 65 -6.87 23.22 -8.85
C LEU A 65 -7.77 24.41 -8.46
N ARG A 66 -7.52 25.04 -7.30
CA ARG A 66 -8.25 26.23 -6.85
C ARG A 66 -7.98 27.43 -7.75
N ASP A 67 -6.71 27.66 -8.13
CA ASP A 67 -6.31 28.74 -9.05
C ASP A 67 -6.95 28.59 -10.44
N ALA A 68 -7.22 27.35 -10.86
CA ALA A 68 -7.97 27.05 -12.08
C ALA A 68 -9.51 27.17 -11.91
N GLY A 69 -9.99 27.72 -10.79
CA GLY A 69 -11.41 27.93 -10.51
C GLY A 69 -12.19 26.66 -10.19
N ARG A 70 -11.52 25.59 -9.70
CA ARG A 70 -12.18 24.35 -9.31
C ARG A 70 -12.61 24.40 -7.84
N GLU A 71 -13.77 23.81 -7.55
CA GLU A 71 -14.23 23.61 -6.17
C GLU A 71 -13.48 22.45 -5.56
N VAL A 72 -12.68 22.69 -4.51
CA VAL A 72 -11.82 21.69 -3.88
C VAL A 72 -12.13 21.55 -2.41
N THR A 73 -12.66 20.37 -2.01
CA THR A 73 -12.88 19.97 -0.63
C THR A 73 -11.76 19.01 -0.22
N VAL A 74 -11.15 19.23 0.96
CA VAL A 74 -10.02 18.43 1.47
C VAL A 74 -10.36 17.88 2.86
N GLY A 75 -9.84 16.70 3.20
CA GLY A 75 -10.00 16.09 4.52
C GLY A 75 -11.22 15.18 4.66
N VAL A 76 -11.83 14.77 3.55
CA VAL A 76 -12.98 13.84 3.60
C VAL A 76 -12.47 12.41 3.81
N LEU A 77 -12.90 11.77 4.91
CA LEU A 77 -12.42 10.44 5.35
C LEU A 77 -10.87 10.41 5.42
N GLU A 78 -10.29 11.44 6.01
CA GLU A 78 -8.83 11.65 5.99
C GLU A 78 -8.07 10.48 6.62
N GLU A 79 -8.51 9.98 7.78
CA GLU A 79 -7.83 8.89 8.49
C GLU A 79 -7.94 7.55 7.74
N GLU A 80 -9.08 7.27 7.13
CA GLU A 80 -9.28 6.09 6.27
C GLU A 80 -8.40 6.18 5.02
N CYS A 81 -8.32 7.36 4.41
CA CYS A 81 -7.45 7.59 3.26
C CYS A 81 -5.97 7.44 3.62
N LYS A 82 -5.53 8.01 4.75
CA LYS A 82 -4.17 7.81 5.29
C LYS A 82 -3.88 6.33 5.58
N SER A 83 -4.83 5.61 6.16
CA SER A 83 -4.70 4.18 6.41
C SER A 83 -4.53 3.37 5.12
N LEU A 84 -5.26 3.74 4.07
CA LEU A 84 -5.16 3.10 2.75
C LEU A 84 -3.76 3.24 2.15
N ILE A 85 -3.16 4.42 2.27
CA ILE A 85 -1.86 4.76 1.67
C ILE A 85 -0.71 4.76 2.69
N ARG A 86 -0.87 4.14 3.87
CA ARG A 86 0.10 4.16 4.98
C ARG A 86 1.53 3.75 4.57
N ARG A 87 1.67 2.83 3.60
CA ARG A 87 3.00 2.43 3.08
C ARG A 87 3.70 3.59 2.39
N PHE A 88 2.97 4.28 1.52
CA PHE A 88 3.45 5.48 0.84
C PHE A 88 3.82 6.59 1.84
N ILE A 89 2.94 6.86 2.82
CA ILE A 89 3.21 7.86 3.86
C ILE A 89 4.47 7.51 4.63
N THR A 90 4.58 6.26 5.15
CA THR A 90 5.75 5.82 5.91
C THR A 90 7.05 6.00 5.14
N PHE A 91 7.07 5.60 3.86
CA PHE A 91 8.26 5.73 3.03
C PHE A 91 8.65 7.19 2.81
N ASN A 92 7.71 8.05 2.45
CA ASN A 92 7.99 9.45 2.10
C ASN A 92 8.25 10.35 3.33
N THR A 93 7.73 10.00 4.51
CA THR A 93 7.94 10.80 5.74
C THR A 93 9.06 10.29 6.62
N LEU A 94 9.23 8.97 6.71
CA LEU A 94 10.19 8.33 7.62
C LEU A 94 11.40 7.72 6.90
N HIS A 95 11.43 7.76 5.56
CA HIS A 95 12.50 7.21 4.70
C HIS A 95 12.86 5.75 5.06
N ARG A 96 11.86 4.95 5.41
CA ARG A 96 11.98 3.53 5.70
C ARG A 96 10.79 2.75 5.16
N PRO A 97 10.92 1.42 4.96
CA PRO A 97 9.77 0.59 4.56
C PRO A 97 8.71 0.56 5.67
N PHE A 98 7.47 0.32 5.26
CA PHE A 98 6.39 -0.03 6.18
C PHE A 98 6.57 -1.49 6.61
N ILE A 99 6.77 -1.72 7.91
CA ILE A 99 7.04 -3.05 8.47
C ILE A 99 5.76 -3.63 9.04
N THR A 100 5.43 -4.85 8.62
CA THR A 100 4.34 -5.66 9.19
C THR A 100 4.95 -6.85 9.91
N LEU A 101 4.71 -6.98 11.20
CA LEU A 101 5.09 -8.16 11.96
C LEU A 101 3.96 -9.20 11.86
N LYS A 102 4.33 -10.45 11.60
CA LYS A 102 3.41 -11.58 11.57
C LYS A 102 3.99 -12.76 12.32
N TRP A 103 3.26 -13.25 13.28
CA TRP A 103 3.55 -14.51 13.95
C TRP A 103 2.26 -15.31 14.18
N ALA A 104 2.39 -16.56 14.52
CA ALA A 104 1.33 -17.39 15.05
C ALA A 104 1.75 -17.86 16.44
N GLU A 105 0.82 -17.90 17.37
CA GLU A 105 1.07 -18.34 18.74
C GLU A 105 -0.03 -19.29 19.22
N SER A 106 0.30 -20.17 20.16
CA SER A 106 -0.63 -21.02 20.89
C SER A 106 -1.39 -20.21 21.95
N ALA A 107 -2.39 -20.80 22.59
CA ALA A 107 -3.17 -20.14 23.64
C ALA A 107 -2.35 -19.72 24.86
N ASP A 108 -1.22 -20.36 25.09
CA ASP A 108 -0.23 -20.05 26.13
C ASP A 108 0.94 -19.19 25.62
N HIS A 109 0.77 -18.54 24.43
CA HIS A 109 1.68 -17.55 23.84
C HIS A 109 3.04 -18.08 23.39
N PHE A 110 3.15 -19.37 23.06
CA PHE A 110 4.33 -19.90 22.42
C PHE A 110 4.21 -19.92 20.89
N ILE A 111 5.30 -19.60 20.21
CA ILE A 111 5.38 -19.59 18.73
C ILE A 111 5.93 -20.89 18.15
N ASP A 112 6.55 -21.73 18.98
CA ASP A 112 7.15 -23.02 18.63
C ASP A 112 7.29 -23.89 19.91
N ILE A 113 7.66 -25.13 19.71
CA ILE A 113 8.02 -26.08 20.78
C ILE A 113 9.43 -26.60 20.53
N GLU A 114 10.00 -27.33 21.52
CA GLU A 114 11.20 -28.12 21.28
C GLU A 114 10.84 -29.31 20.37
N ARG A 115 11.42 -29.31 19.16
CA ARG A 115 11.06 -30.26 18.10
C ARG A 115 11.89 -31.51 18.17
N THR A 116 11.27 -32.65 18.35
CA THR A 116 11.90 -33.96 18.34
C THR A 116 11.86 -34.65 16.98
N ASP A 117 10.90 -34.27 16.12
CA ASP A 117 10.69 -34.86 14.79
C ASP A 117 11.09 -33.92 13.61
N GLY A 118 11.62 -32.74 13.91
CA GLY A 118 12.05 -31.75 12.92
C GLY A 118 10.92 -31.13 12.13
N LYS A 119 9.64 -31.41 12.45
CA LYS A 119 8.51 -30.83 11.69
C LYS A 119 8.07 -29.49 12.24
N PRO A 120 7.65 -28.53 11.37
CA PRO A 120 7.07 -27.28 11.80
C PRO A 120 5.78 -27.46 12.60
N VAL A 121 5.60 -26.68 13.66
CA VAL A 121 4.33 -26.63 14.40
C VAL A 121 3.30 -25.89 13.58
N VAL A 122 2.14 -26.50 13.36
CA VAL A 122 1.02 -25.90 12.61
C VAL A 122 0.04 -25.28 13.60
N LEU A 123 0.13 -23.97 13.77
CA LEU A 123 -0.75 -23.17 14.65
C LEU A 123 -1.90 -22.48 13.88
N SER A 124 -1.78 -22.39 12.56
CA SER A 124 -2.72 -21.62 11.73
C SER A 124 -3.71 -22.54 11.02
N SER A 125 -4.99 -22.17 10.99
CA SER A 125 -6.00 -22.83 10.18
C SER A 125 -5.76 -22.63 8.68
N PRO A 126 -6.36 -23.43 7.80
CA PRO A 126 -6.27 -23.21 6.35
C PRO A 126 -6.73 -21.82 5.90
N LEU A 127 -7.79 -21.28 6.52
CA LEU A 127 -8.29 -19.92 6.23
C LEU A 127 -7.26 -18.85 6.63
N THR A 128 -6.69 -18.97 7.83
CA THR A 128 -5.65 -18.04 8.29
C THR A 128 -4.41 -18.14 7.40
N SER A 129 -4.04 -19.34 6.96
CA SER A 129 -2.94 -19.55 6.01
C SER A 129 -3.20 -18.82 4.68
N MET A 130 -4.42 -18.88 4.15
CA MET A 130 -4.81 -18.15 2.95
C MET A 130 -4.64 -16.63 3.12
N LEU A 131 -5.08 -16.07 4.26
CA LEU A 131 -4.89 -14.64 4.58
C LEU A 131 -3.42 -14.26 4.69
N VAL A 132 -2.57 -15.14 5.23
CA VAL A 132 -1.11 -14.95 5.26
C VAL A 132 -0.54 -14.88 3.84
N HIS A 133 -1.02 -15.73 2.93
CA HIS A 133 -0.59 -15.69 1.52
C HIS A 133 -1.08 -14.40 0.82
N LYS A 134 -2.28 -13.90 1.14
CA LYS A 134 -2.75 -12.59 0.69
C LYS A 134 -1.79 -11.47 1.14
N LYS A 135 -1.47 -11.42 2.45
CA LYS A 135 -0.53 -10.44 3.00
C LYS A 135 0.86 -10.52 2.37
N ARG A 136 1.31 -11.74 2.07
CA ARG A 136 2.59 -11.98 1.39
C ARG A 136 2.59 -11.45 -0.04
N ALA A 137 1.48 -11.62 -0.78
CA ALA A 137 1.31 -11.08 -2.12
C ALA A 137 1.28 -9.53 -2.17
N GLU A 138 0.92 -8.90 -1.04
CA GLU A 138 0.91 -7.44 -0.89
C GLU A 138 2.27 -6.85 -0.46
N ALA A 139 3.25 -7.68 -0.13
CA ALA A 139 4.55 -7.25 0.38
C ALA A 139 5.63 -7.32 -0.70
N ASP A 140 6.52 -6.33 -0.75
CA ASP A 140 7.68 -6.33 -1.66
C ASP A 140 8.73 -7.34 -1.20
N ALA A 141 8.90 -7.51 0.12
CA ALA A 141 9.84 -8.46 0.71
C ALA A 141 9.24 -9.16 1.93
N ILE A 142 9.71 -10.38 2.19
CA ILE A 142 9.45 -11.14 3.40
C ILE A 142 10.77 -11.52 4.06
N MET A 143 10.88 -11.24 5.35
CA MET A 143 12.08 -11.52 6.13
C MET A 143 11.81 -12.58 7.19
N VAL A 144 12.74 -13.52 7.32
CA VAL A 144 12.76 -14.53 8.40
C VAL A 144 14.14 -14.56 9.06
N GLY A 145 14.19 -15.04 10.30
CA GLY A 145 15.45 -15.31 10.98
C GLY A 145 16.13 -16.56 10.45
N ARG A 146 17.46 -16.65 10.65
CA ARG A 146 18.29 -17.81 10.28
C ARG A 146 17.71 -19.13 10.80
N ARG A 147 17.31 -19.20 12.07
CA ARG A 147 16.77 -20.42 12.67
C ARG A 147 15.51 -20.91 11.94
N THR A 148 14.59 -20.01 11.59
CA THR A 148 13.41 -20.35 10.79
C THR A 148 13.80 -20.87 9.40
N ALA A 149 14.78 -20.24 8.76
CA ALA A 149 15.25 -20.68 7.44
C ALA A 149 15.83 -22.11 7.52
N LEU A 150 16.64 -22.41 8.54
CA LEU A 150 17.29 -23.71 8.69
C LEU A 150 16.31 -24.83 9.13
N LEU A 151 15.43 -24.54 10.10
CA LEU A 151 14.55 -25.57 10.65
C LEU A 151 13.33 -25.85 9.77
N ASP A 152 12.75 -24.82 9.16
CA ASP A 152 11.50 -24.94 8.42
C ASP A 152 11.73 -25.01 6.91
N ASN A 153 12.89 -24.56 6.43
CA ASN A 153 13.17 -24.39 5.00
C ASN A 153 11.97 -23.85 4.21
N PRO A 154 11.38 -22.73 4.65
CA PRO A 154 10.10 -22.26 4.14
C PRO A 154 10.27 -21.68 2.75
N SER A 155 9.43 -22.09 1.80
CA SER A 155 9.46 -21.54 0.43
C SER A 155 9.14 -20.05 0.36
N LEU A 156 8.40 -19.49 1.32
CA LEU A 156 8.01 -18.07 1.43
C LEU A 156 7.34 -17.50 0.16
N THR A 157 6.78 -18.38 -0.66
CA THR A 157 6.09 -18.02 -1.91
C THR A 157 4.60 -17.82 -1.71
N VAL A 158 3.95 -17.15 -2.66
CA VAL A 158 2.49 -17.03 -2.74
C VAL A 158 1.93 -18.26 -3.45
N ARG A 159 1.20 -19.13 -2.71
CA ARG A 159 0.62 -20.38 -3.23
C ARG A 159 -0.90 -20.42 -3.12
N ASN A 160 -1.43 -19.93 -2.00
CA ASN A 160 -2.86 -19.99 -1.68
C ASN A 160 -3.54 -18.62 -1.89
N TRP A 161 -2.96 -17.77 -2.73
CA TRP A 161 -3.50 -16.49 -3.15
C TRP A 161 -2.88 -16.13 -4.50
N TYR A 162 -3.52 -15.22 -5.25
CA TYR A 162 -2.95 -14.67 -6.49
C TYR A 162 -2.03 -13.47 -6.17
N GLY A 163 -1.06 -13.22 -7.05
CA GLY A 163 -0.11 -12.11 -6.93
C GLY A 163 1.33 -12.55 -7.12
N HIS A 164 2.25 -11.62 -6.90
CA HIS A 164 3.69 -11.85 -7.08
C HIS A 164 4.33 -12.39 -5.80
N ASN A 165 5.41 -13.16 -5.97
CA ASN A 165 6.23 -13.58 -4.85
C ASN A 165 7.06 -12.39 -4.34
N PRO A 166 7.15 -12.21 -3.02
CA PRO A 166 8.04 -11.21 -2.44
C PRO A 166 9.52 -11.62 -2.56
N ILE A 167 10.40 -10.64 -2.45
CA ILE A 167 11.83 -10.89 -2.25
C ILE A 167 12.02 -11.58 -0.90
N ARG A 168 12.77 -12.69 -0.89
CA ARG A 168 13.03 -13.44 0.34
C ARG A 168 14.31 -12.95 0.99
N VAL A 169 14.23 -12.60 2.27
CA VAL A 169 15.34 -12.06 3.05
C VAL A 169 15.53 -12.94 4.28
N VAL A 170 16.75 -13.33 4.55
CA VAL A 170 17.13 -14.06 5.79
C VAL A 170 18.02 -13.16 6.61
N LEU A 171 17.63 -12.95 7.87
CA LEU A 171 18.47 -12.28 8.85
C LEU A 171 19.43 -13.29 9.44
N ASP A 172 20.68 -13.27 8.98
CA ASP A 172 21.76 -14.16 9.45
C ASP A 172 22.99 -13.33 9.79
N ARG A 173 23.45 -13.45 11.04
CA ARG A 173 24.62 -12.73 11.54
C ARG A 173 25.94 -13.36 11.13
N THR A 174 25.94 -14.64 10.84
CA THR A 174 27.13 -15.43 10.56
C THR A 174 27.36 -15.75 9.09
N LEU A 175 26.35 -15.53 8.25
CA LEU A 175 26.36 -15.84 6.81
C LEU A 175 26.72 -17.31 6.51
N SER A 176 26.21 -18.25 7.31
CA SER A 176 26.54 -19.69 7.28
C SER A 176 25.41 -20.54 6.69
#